data_ba00779f6a8b2994028470e1df38348e
#
_entry.id   ba00779f6a8b2994028470e1df38348e
#
_cell.length_a   1.000
_cell.length_b   1.000
_cell.length_c   1.000
_cell.angle_alpha   90.00
_cell.angle_beta   90.00
_cell.angle_gamma   90.00
#
_symmetry.space_group_name_H-M   'P 1'
#
loop_
_entity.id
_entity.type
_entity.pdbx_description
1 polymer ?
#
loop_
_entity_poly.entity_id
_entity_poly.type
_entity_poly.pdbx_seq_one_letter_code
_entity_poly.pdbx_strand_id
1 'polypeptide(L)'
;MLIKKFSLNQLTIRTFTVFWLAFFAMTALLVALPYFDSRLYSDLNQNEISSYQKKLVESIRNNRINGILAGVPVLPTDKFDSARPVIMTPEKEVFGALGEERMHIAQFAQESSNFTQPQRKTFKDIQIAGPFKVYIGDSDQASELFFVSRANGQQEILRYMLDHPWILLLLTLIITTPLLWWFTHTIVKPITNLQKAANSVALGNFKVDNELANHGPTELREVGQSFNKMSIAIDNLISNQHNLLSSISHELKTPLTRLQLSTALVRHQTGDIEPVKRIEKEIQRMDKMISELLLISRQQMHSQMEHNLFPINQLWDDVIKDALFEAEQRKIACDVNISILHPEKHMIYGNLSLLTSAIENIIRNALKYTKDRIFLTINLQKNEQDENCLQIRVDDNGLGLPPEEFDKIFKPFYRVDETRTRATGGTGLGLTIVYNVVNEHHGKVWAESSNLGGLAVTIQLPLWKQS
;
A
#
# COMPACT_ATOMS: atom_id res chain seq x y z
N MET A 1 9.86 -14.10 -16.49
CA MET A 1 10.15 -14.18 -15.03
C MET A 1 10.50 -12.76 -14.55
N LEU A 2 9.48 -12.00 -14.17
CA LEU A 2 9.58 -10.57 -13.86
C LEU A 2 10.06 -10.39 -12.42
N ILE A 3 11.27 -9.91 -12.26
CA ILE A 3 11.75 -9.33 -11.00
C ILE A 3 10.94 -8.05 -10.78
N LYS A 4 9.83 -8.16 -10.04
CA LYS A 4 9.11 -6.98 -9.54
C LYS A 4 10.13 -6.10 -8.81
N LYS A 5 10.38 -4.90 -9.32
CA LYS A 5 11.17 -3.87 -8.63
C LYS A 5 10.67 -3.77 -7.19
N PHE A 6 11.48 -4.22 -6.24
CA PHE A 6 11.24 -4.05 -4.82
C PHE A 6 11.28 -2.55 -4.52
N SER A 7 10.13 -1.93 -4.44
CA SER A 7 10.01 -0.54 -4.02
C SER A 7 10.15 -0.51 -2.50
N LEU A 8 11.20 0.15 -1.98
CA LEU A 8 11.44 0.41 -0.55
C LEU A 8 10.28 1.14 0.15
N ASN A 9 9.29 1.61 -0.61
CA ASN A 9 8.11 2.31 -0.12
C ASN A 9 6.92 1.38 0.19
N GLN A 10 7.03 0.07 -0.05
CA GLN A 10 5.97 -0.86 0.33
C GLN A 10 5.90 -0.99 1.85
N LEU A 11 4.69 -0.93 2.41
CA LEU A 11 4.42 -1.04 3.85
C LEU A 11 5.13 -2.26 4.47
N THR A 12 5.11 -3.39 3.77
CA THR A 12 5.78 -4.63 4.17
C THR A 12 7.29 -4.47 4.34
N ILE A 13 7.96 -3.77 3.42
CA ILE A 13 9.41 -3.56 3.49
C ILE A 13 9.75 -2.58 4.59
N ARG A 14 8.96 -1.50 4.76
CA ARG A 14 9.16 -0.53 5.85
C ARG A 14 8.98 -1.16 7.22
N THR A 15 7.92 -1.92 7.45
CA THR A 15 7.68 -2.60 8.73
C THR A 15 8.78 -3.61 9.02
N PHE A 16 9.20 -4.38 8.02
CA PHE A 16 10.30 -5.32 8.11
C PHE A 16 11.62 -4.62 8.47
N THR A 17 11.97 -3.54 7.79
CA THR A 17 13.21 -2.79 8.02
C THR A 17 13.25 -2.15 9.42
N VAL A 18 12.16 -1.49 9.84
CA VAL A 18 12.07 -0.86 11.16
C VAL A 18 12.16 -1.89 12.28
N PHE A 19 11.47 -3.03 12.12
CA PHE A 19 11.52 -4.10 13.10
C PHE A 19 12.93 -4.69 13.23
N TRP A 20 13.59 -5.01 12.11
CA TRP A 20 14.95 -5.56 12.13
C TRP A 20 15.97 -4.55 12.67
N LEU A 21 15.82 -3.27 12.37
CA LEU A 21 16.70 -2.22 12.87
C LEU A 21 16.55 -2.07 14.40
N ALA A 22 15.32 -2.03 14.90
CA ALA A 22 15.04 -2.03 16.33
C ALA A 22 15.56 -3.29 17.03
N PHE A 23 15.40 -4.44 16.38
CA PHE A 23 15.86 -5.72 16.86
C PHE A 23 17.40 -5.80 16.94
N PHE A 24 18.12 -5.41 15.89
CA PHE A 24 19.57 -5.33 15.89
C PHE A 24 20.10 -4.34 16.92
N ALA A 25 19.44 -3.18 17.09
CA ALA A 25 19.81 -2.21 18.13
C ALA A 25 19.65 -2.81 19.54
N MET A 26 18.54 -3.51 19.79
CA MET A 26 18.28 -4.16 21.09
C MET A 26 19.26 -5.32 21.34
N THR A 27 19.58 -6.11 20.35
CA THR A 27 20.58 -7.21 20.45
C THR A 27 21.99 -6.64 20.68
N ALA A 28 22.36 -5.58 19.97
CA ALA A 28 23.64 -4.90 20.17
C ALA A 28 23.76 -4.33 21.59
N LEU A 29 22.67 -3.73 22.12
CA LEU A 29 22.62 -3.26 23.50
C LEU A 29 22.80 -4.41 24.49
N LEU A 30 22.12 -5.53 24.29
CA LEU A 30 22.17 -6.73 25.14
C LEU A 30 23.56 -7.36 25.16
N VAL A 31 24.25 -7.39 24.01
CA VAL A 31 25.64 -7.85 23.87
C VAL A 31 26.63 -6.84 24.49
N ALA A 32 26.33 -5.55 24.44
CA ALA A 32 27.18 -4.51 25.02
C ALA A 32 27.03 -4.38 26.54
N LEU A 33 25.88 -4.75 27.12
CA LEU A 33 25.58 -4.65 28.54
C LEU A 33 26.66 -5.28 29.47
N PRO A 34 27.18 -6.49 29.18
CA PRO A 34 28.26 -7.08 30.00
C PRO A 34 29.55 -6.30 29.97
N TYR A 35 29.84 -5.54 28.90
CA TYR A 35 31.07 -4.72 28.80
C TYR A 35 30.99 -3.43 29.61
N PHE A 36 29.76 -2.99 29.92
CA PHE A 36 29.50 -1.81 30.75
C PHE A 36 29.20 -2.16 32.21
N ASP A 37 29.01 -3.46 32.54
CA ASP A 37 28.78 -3.87 33.93
C ASP A 37 30.09 -3.98 34.70
N SER A 38 30.43 -2.90 35.41
CA SER A 38 31.56 -2.86 36.36
C SER A 38 31.36 -3.76 37.59
N ARG A 39 30.19 -4.43 37.73
CA ARG A 39 29.84 -5.31 38.84
C ARG A 39 30.28 -6.76 38.64
N LEU A 40 31.45 -6.98 38.04
CA LEU A 40 32.10 -8.27 38.11
C LEU A 40 32.44 -8.70 39.54
N TYR A 41 32.41 -7.75 40.48
CA TYR A 41 32.51 -7.97 41.91
C TYR A 41 31.10 -7.83 42.50
N SER A 42 30.64 -8.85 43.22
CA SER A 42 29.45 -8.76 44.06
C SER A 42 29.86 -8.78 45.50
N ASP A 43 29.42 -7.79 46.26
CA ASP A 43 29.58 -7.78 47.70
C ASP A 43 28.84 -8.96 48.34
N LEU A 44 29.47 -9.64 49.27
CA LEU A 44 28.85 -10.75 49.98
C LEU A 44 27.83 -10.16 51.01
N ASN A 45 26.66 -10.77 51.02
CA ASN A 45 25.67 -10.38 51.98
C ASN A 45 25.99 -10.97 53.38
N GLN A 46 25.43 -10.42 54.48
CA GLN A 46 25.76 -10.84 55.86
C GLN A 46 25.51 -12.33 56.10
N ASN A 47 24.53 -12.95 55.48
CA ASN A 47 24.24 -14.36 55.61
C ASN A 47 25.33 -15.21 54.92
N GLU A 48 25.81 -14.76 53.76
CA GLU A 48 26.90 -15.42 53.03
C GLU A 48 28.23 -15.29 53.82
N ILE A 49 28.52 -14.09 54.31
CA ILE A 49 29.68 -13.84 55.18
C ILE A 49 29.66 -14.78 56.39
N SER A 50 28.51 -14.89 57.08
CA SER A 50 28.33 -15.80 58.21
C SER A 50 28.56 -17.28 57.82
N SER A 51 28.11 -17.66 56.66
CA SER A 51 28.32 -19.02 56.12
C SER A 51 29.80 -19.30 55.88
N TYR A 52 30.50 -18.37 55.23
CA TYR A 52 31.93 -18.49 55.00
C TYR A 52 32.76 -18.46 56.28
N GLN A 53 32.35 -17.63 57.27
CA GLN A 53 32.97 -17.62 58.61
C GLN A 53 32.78 -18.95 59.33
N LYS A 54 31.62 -19.59 59.26
CA LYS A 54 31.42 -20.95 59.80
C LYS A 54 32.35 -21.96 59.11
N LYS A 55 32.46 -21.91 57.78
CA LYS A 55 33.39 -22.78 57.00
C LYS A 55 34.83 -22.49 57.38
N LEU A 56 35.20 -21.26 57.70
CA LEU A 56 36.52 -20.89 58.21
C LEU A 56 36.78 -21.57 59.55
N VAL A 57 35.89 -21.41 60.54
CA VAL A 57 35.99 -22.02 61.85
C VAL A 57 36.10 -23.55 61.74
N GLU A 58 35.32 -24.16 60.88
CA GLU A 58 35.36 -25.61 60.64
C GLU A 58 36.68 -26.03 59.99
N SER A 59 37.24 -25.25 59.08
CA SER A 59 38.53 -25.50 58.45
C SER A 59 39.70 -25.39 59.44
N ILE A 60 39.60 -24.47 60.39
CA ILE A 60 40.55 -24.34 61.51
C ILE A 60 40.44 -25.55 62.42
N ARG A 61 39.23 -25.90 62.87
CA ARG A 61 38.95 -27.01 63.77
C ARG A 61 39.41 -28.36 63.23
N ASN A 62 39.23 -28.56 61.93
CA ASN A 62 39.63 -29.83 61.24
C ASN A 62 41.10 -29.82 60.83
N ASN A 63 41.91 -28.91 61.30
CA ASN A 63 43.35 -28.76 61.02
C ASN A 63 43.69 -28.68 59.52
N ARG A 64 42.69 -28.32 58.65
CA ARG A 64 42.86 -28.23 57.20
C ARG A 64 43.81 -27.09 56.81
N ILE A 65 43.81 -26.01 57.56
CA ILE A 65 44.70 -24.85 57.33
C ILE A 65 46.16 -25.25 57.41
N ASN A 66 46.57 -26.01 58.45
CA ASN A 66 47.94 -26.48 58.58
C ASN A 66 48.34 -27.52 57.51
N GLY A 67 47.36 -28.33 57.06
CA GLY A 67 47.56 -29.24 55.94
C GLY A 67 47.84 -28.52 54.65
N ILE A 68 47.08 -27.41 54.36
CA ILE A 68 47.27 -26.56 53.19
C ILE A 68 48.66 -25.92 53.18
N LEU A 69 49.11 -25.43 54.29
CA LEU A 69 50.48 -24.86 54.46
C LEU A 69 51.59 -25.90 54.32
N ALA A 70 51.32 -27.17 54.68
CA ALA A 70 52.21 -28.29 54.45
C ALA A 70 52.17 -28.79 53.00
N GLY A 71 51.47 -28.15 52.08
CA GLY A 71 51.39 -28.48 50.68
C GLY A 71 50.44 -29.64 50.32
N VAL A 72 49.59 -30.06 51.27
CA VAL A 72 48.55 -31.10 50.99
C VAL A 72 47.37 -30.48 50.25
N PRO A 73 47.08 -30.89 49.04
CA PRO A 73 45.94 -30.35 48.30
C PRO A 73 44.60 -30.78 48.96
N VAL A 74 43.77 -29.84 49.30
CA VAL A 74 42.40 -30.13 49.76
C VAL A 74 41.53 -30.44 48.58
N LEU A 75 41.30 -31.72 48.35
CA LEU A 75 40.38 -32.19 47.33
C LEU A 75 38.91 -31.96 47.79
N PRO A 76 38.02 -31.63 46.89
CA PRO A 76 36.60 -31.45 47.25
C PRO A 76 36.00 -32.79 47.68
N THR A 77 35.41 -32.84 48.88
CA THR A 77 34.84 -34.04 49.45
C THR A 77 33.40 -34.35 48.98
N ASP A 78 32.70 -33.38 48.41
CA ASP A 78 31.34 -33.55 47.89
C ASP A 78 31.13 -32.79 46.58
N LYS A 79 30.31 -33.35 45.70
CA LYS A 79 30.08 -32.85 44.35
C LYS A 79 29.30 -31.52 44.31
N PHE A 80 28.67 -31.09 45.40
CA PHE A 80 27.70 -29.95 45.34
C PHE A 80 27.97 -28.77 46.28
N ASP A 81 28.80 -28.87 47.35
CA ASP A 81 29.03 -27.74 48.25
C ASP A 81 30.47 -27.72 48.80
N SER A 82 31.42 -27.52 47.90
CA SER A 82 32.83 -27.54 48.29
C SER A 82 33.55 -26.27 47.93
N ALA A 83 33.21 -25.18 48.68
CA ALA A 83 34.08 -24.03 48.72
C ALA A 83 35.38 -24.43 49.44
N ARG A 84 36.45 -24.55 48.67
CA ARG A 84 37.78 -24.93 49.21
C ARG A 84 38.49 -23.71 49.73
N PRO A 85 39.08 -23.79 50.94
CA PRO A 85 39.91 -22.74 51.45
C PRO A 85 41.25 -22.69 50.72
N VAL A 86 41.68 -21.49 50.34
CA VAL A 86 42.98 -21.19 49.74
C VAL A 86 43.58 -20.02 50.52
N ILE A 87 44.86 -20.12 50.88
CA ILE A 87 45.54 -19.16 51.74
C ILE A 87 46.60 -18.42 50.94
N MET A 88 46.60 -17.10 51.10
CA MET A 88 47.68 -16.26 50.59
C MET A 88 48.44 -15.67 51.79
N THR A 89 49.71 -15.92 51.87
CA THR A 89 50.58 -15.41 52.91
C THR A 89 50.91 -13.92 52.69
N PRO A 90 51.41 -13.20 53.71
CA PRO A 90 51.84 -11.82 53.53
C PRO A 90 52.96 -11.66 52.49
N GLU A 91 53.71 -12.72 52.22
CA GLU A 91 54.74 -12.79 51.17
C GLU A 91 54.15 -13.03 49.76
N LYS A 92 52.80 -13.04 49.64
CA LYS A 92 52.03 -13.30 48.40
C LYS A 92 52.17 -14.70 47.82
N GLU A 93 52.57 -15.66 48.63
CA GLU A 93 52.57 -17.08 48.24
C GLU A 93 51.16 -17.67 48.42
N VAL A 94 50.67 -18.38 47.39
CA VAL A 94 49.32 -18.97 47.40
C VAL A 94 49.42 -20.47 47.65
N PHE A 95 48.80 -20.93 48.74
CA PHE A 95 48.76 -22.32 49.19
C PHE A 95 47.34 -22.90 49.02
N GLY A 96 47.25 -24.16 48.52
CA GLY A 96 45.98 -24.86 48.37
C GLY A 96 45.27 -24.61 47.03
N ALA A 97 45.82 -23.77 46.16
CA ALA A 97 45.29 -23.53 44.83
C ALA A 97 45.72 -24.60 43.84
N LEU A 98 44.82 -24.97 42.93
CA LEU A 98 45.07 -25.95 41.87
C LEU A 98 45.40 -25.23 40.55
N GLY A 99 46.51 -25.62 39.89
CA GLY A 99 46.85 -25.20 38.53
C GLY A 99 46.72 -23.69 38.27
N GLU A 100 45.85 -23.34 37.35
CA GLU A 100 45.60 -21.94 36.90
C GLU A 100 44.88 -21.05 37.96
N GLU A 101 44.31 -21.66 39.01
CA GLU A 101 43.61 -20.90 40.07
C GLU A 101 44.54 -19.91 40.78
N ARG A 102 45.84 -20.23 40.89
CA ARG A 102 46.82 -19.34 41.53
C ARG A 102 46.86 -17.94 40.91
N MET A 103 46.82 -17.88 39.58
CA MET A 103 46.85 -16.60 38.86
C MET A 103 45.60 -15.80 39.13
N HIS A 104 44.43 -16.43 39.11
CA HIS A 104 43.13 -15.76 39.34
C HIS A 104 42.99 -15.30 40.79
N ILE A 105 43.49 -16.06 41.75
CA ILE A 105 43.52 -15.70 43.19
C ILE A 105 44.43 -14.49 43.41
N ALA A 106 45.63 -14.51 42.83
CA ALA A 106 46.58 -13.40 42.97
C ALA A 106 46.04 -12.12 42.33
N GLN A 107 45.36 -12.22 41.21
CA GLN A 107 44.68 -11.09 40.57
C GLN A 107 43.54 -10.57 41.42
N PHE A 108 42.68 -11.47 41.95
CA PHE A 108 41.55 -11.09 42.81
C PHE A 108 42.01 -10.43 44.09
N ALA A 109 43.09 -10.94 44.72
CA ALA A 109 43.68 -10.36 45.93
C ALA A 109 44.22 -8.94 45.73
N GLN A 110 44.77 -8.63 44.53
CA GLN A 110 45.22 -7.27 44.23
C GLN A 110 44.05 -6.27 44.09
N GLU A 111 42.93 -6.76 43.55
CA GLU A 111 41.74 -5.94 43.27
C GLU A 111 40.84 -5.80 44.50
N SER A 112 40.82 -6.80 45.43
CA SER A 112 39.93 -6.82 46.63
C SER A 112 40.73 -6.90 47.92
N SER A 113 41.32 -5.79 48.33
CA SER A 113 42.12 -5.69 49.55
C SER A 113 41.39 -5.37 50.85
N ASN A 114 40.04 -5.20 50.79
CA ASN A 114 39.25 -4.78 51.94
C ASN A 114 38.68 -5.95 52.74
N PHE A 115 39.25 -6.25 53.90
CA PHE A 115 38.78 -7.31 54.78
C PHE A 115 37.44 -7.05 55.46
N THR A 116 36.96 -5.83 55.46
CA THR A 116 35.68 -5.46 56.11
C THR A 116 34.48 -5.73 55.18
N GLN A 117 34.74 -5.79 53.89
CA GLN A 117 33.72 -6.07 52.87
C GLN A 117 34.25 -7.13 51.91
N PRO A 118 34.20 -8.41 52.30
CA PRO A 118 34.64 -9.48 51.41
C PRO A 118 33.70 -9.52 50.20
N GLN A 119 34.33 -9.73 49.02
CA GLN A 119 33.69 -9.74 47.72
C GLN A 119 33.72 -11.10 47.09
N ARG A 120 32.92 -11.31 46.07
CA ARG A 120 32.90 -12.52 45.30
C ARG A 120 33.08 -12.18 43.82
N LYS A 121 33.96 -12.88 43.15
CA LYS A 121 34.18 -12.76 41.72
C LYS A 121 34.21 -14.12 41.05
N THR A 122 33.65 -14.25 39.86
CA THR A 122 33.69 -15.48 39.10
C THR A 122 34.70 -15.35 37.97
N PHE A 123 35.63 -16.26 37.90
CA PHE A 123 36.64 -16.39 36.85
C PHE A 123 36.39 -17.70 36.08
N LYS A 124 36.08 -17.63 34.82
CA LYS A 124 35.74 -18.82 33.99
C LYS A 124 34.70 -19.72 34.71
N ASP A 125 35.18 -20.85 35.23
CA ASP A 125 34.38 -21.90 35.87
C ASP A 125 34.53 -21.92 37.41
N ILE A 126 35.34 -21.01 37.96
CA ILE A 126 35.58 -20.91 39.38
C ILE A 126 35.07 -19.61 39.99
N GLN A 127 34.53 -19.70 41.18
CA GLN A 127 34.08 -18.56 41.95
C GLN A 127 34.99 -18.40 43.16
N ILE A 128 35.54 -17.21 43.32
CA ILE A 128 36.43 -16.85 44.42
C ILE A 128 35.70 -15.86 45.35
N ALA A 129 35.66 -16.16 46.63
CA ALA A 129 35.05 -15.31 47.65
C ALA A 129 36.11 -14.98 48.76
N GLY A 130 36.22 -13.72 49.10
CA GLY A 130 37.18 -13.25 50.11
C GLY A 130 37.53 -11.75 49.93
N PRO A 131 38.56 -11.23 50.52
CA PRO A 131 39.47 -11.92 51.48
C PRO A 131 38.88 -12.03 52.90
N PHE A 132 39.18 -13.12 53.59
CA PHE A 132 38.91 -13.28 55.04
C PHE A 132 40.21 -13.30 55.80
N LYS A 133 40.24 -12.62 56.95
CA LYS A 133 41.42 -12.46 57.78
C LYS A 133 41.69 -13.73 58.61
N VAL A 134 42.90 -14.29 58.52
CA VAL A 134 43.31 -15.46 59.30
C VAL A 134 44.71 -15.21 59.87
N TYR A 135 44.89 -15.51 61.12
CA TYR A 135 46.22 -15.49 61.75
C TYR A 135 46.75 -16.93 61.83
N ILE A 136 47.97 -17.14 61.37
CA ILE A 136 48.59 -18.49 61.25
C ILE A 136 49.87 -18.50 62.08
N GLY A 137 49.89 -19.41 63.11
CA GLY A 137 51.06 -19.55 64.02
C GLY A 137 51.18 -18.29 64.95
N ASP A 138 52.44 -18.07 65.41
CA ASP A 138 52.75 -16.92 66.26
C ASP A 138 53.14 -15.65 65.54
N SER A 139 52.77 -15.57 64.23
CA SER A 139 53.05 -14.36 63.42
C SER A 139 51.99 -13.29 63.64
N ASP A 140 52.40 -12.05 63.96
CA ASP A 140 51.54 -10.87 64.08
C ASP A 140 50.93 -10.39 62.75
N GLN A 141 51.33 -11.02 61.62
CA GLN A 141 50.83 -10.65 60.30
C GLN A 141 49.66 -11.55 59.86
N ALA A 142 48.57 -10.91 59.46
CA ALA A 142 47.39 -11.60 59.00
C ALA A 142 47.60 -12.15 57.57
N SER A 143 47.29 -13.41 57.36
CA SER A 143 47.17 -14.03 56.02
C SER A 143 45.75 -13.86 55.46
N GLU A 144 45.64 -13.88 54.17
CA GLU A 144 44.36 -13.76 53.43
C GLU A 144 43.83 -15.14 53.10
N LEU A 145 42.58 -15.43 53.47
CA LEU A 145 41.92 -16.67 53.12
C LEU A 145 40.85 -16.37 52.04
N PHE A 146 40.86 -17.16 51.01
CA PHE A 146 39.88 -17.15 49.94
C PHE A 146 39.17 -18.51 49.90
N PHE A 147 37.88 -18.49 49.53
CA PHE A 147 37.12 -19.67 49.27
C PHE A 147 36.92 -19.82 47.76
N VAL A 148 37.36 -20.93 47.21
CA VAL A 148 37.22 -21.24 45.78
C VAL A 148 36.17 -22.33 45.62
N SER A 149 35.12 -22.05 44.81
CA SER A 149 34.05 -22.99 44.49
C SER A 149 33.84 -23.04 43.00
N ARG A 150 33.18 -24.08 42.49
CA ARG A 150 32.76 -24.11 41.10
C ARG A 150 31.55 -23.18 40.90
N ALA A 151 31.48 -22.51 39.74
CA ALA A 151 30.36 -21.69 39.37
C ALA A 151 29.10 -22.55 39.15
N ASN A 152 27.92 -22.01 39.49
CA ASN A 152 26.65 -22.72 39.32
C ASN A 152 26.38 -22.95 37.84
N GLY A 153 25.93 -24.16 37.44
CA GLY A 153 25.69 -24.52 36.04
C GLY A 153 24.72 -23.62 35.26
N GLN A 154 23.79 -22.93 35.96
CA GLN A 154 22.93 -21.92 35.33
C GLN A 154 23.71 -20.65 34.90
N GLN A 155 24.71 -20.27 35.68
CA GLN A 155 25.60 -19.15 35.34
C GLN A 155 26.57 -19.52 34.21
N GLU A 156 26.91 -20.79 34.10
CA GLU A 156 27.80 -21.35 33.08
C GLU A 156 27.13 -21.28 31.67
N ILE A 157 25.84 -21.63 31.57
CA ILE A 157 25.10 -21.54 30.31
C ILE A 157 24.95 -20.07 29.86
N LEU A 158 24.58 -19.19 30.77
CA LEU A 158 24.44 -17.77 30.45
C LEU A 158 25.78 -17.17 29.99
N ARG A 159 26.85 -17.51 30.67
CA ARG A 159 28.18 -17.07 30.32
C ARG A 159 28.65 -17.62 28.98
N TYR A 160 28.43 -18.90 28.69
CA TYR A 160 28.71 -19.50 27.39
C TYR A 160 27.98 -18.79 26.23
N MET A 161 26.71 -18.39 26.48
CA MET A 161 25.94 -17.61 25.51
C MET A 161 26.49 -16.17 25.33
N LEU A 162 27.00 -15.54 26.37
CA LEU A 162 27.60 -14.20 26.31
C LEU A 162 29.02 -14.24 25.67
N ASP A 163 29.80 -15.30 25.88
CA ASP A 163 31.10 -15.50 25.24
C ASP A 163 30.96 -15.83 23.73
N HIS A 164 29.74 -16.27 23.29
CA HIS A 164 29.45 -16.62 21.91
C HIS A 164 28.25 -15.81 21.38
N PRO A 165 28.37 -14.48 21.16
CA PRO A 165 27.26 -13.60 20.77
C PRO A 165 26.55 -14.02 19.48
N TRP A 166 27.23 -14.78 18.60
CA TRP A 166 26.60 -15.30 17.40
C TRP A 166 25.50 -16.33 17.68
N ILE A 167 25.54 -17.05 18.84
CA ILE A 167 24.45 -17.97 19.27
C ILE A 167 23.19 -17.17 19.59
N LEU A 168 23.33 -16.04 20.29
CA LEU A 168 22.22 -15.13 20.58
C LEU A 168 21.64 -14.57 19.29
N LEU A 169 22.48 -14.15 18.35
CA LEU A 169 22.03 -13.69 17.03
C LEU A 169 21.25 -14.76 16.28
N LEU A 170 21.74 -16.00 16.28
CA LEU A 170 21.08 -17.12 15.59
C LEU A 170 19.74 -17.48 16.25
N LEU A 171 19.68 -17.52 17.57
CA LEU A 171 18.45 -17.77 18.33
C LEU A 171 17.40 -16.69 18.06
N THR A 172 17.82 -15.45 18.04
CA THR A 172 16.93 -14.33 17.77
C THR A 172 16.41 -14.34 16.34
N LEU A 173 17.25 -14.69 15.35
CA LEU A 173 16.84 -14.85 13.96
C LEU A 173 15.77 -15.95 13.82
N ILE A 174 15.97 -17.09 14.48
CA ILE A 174 15.02 -18.21 14.46
C ILE A 174 13.67 -17.85 15.07
N ILE A 175 13.64 -17.04 16.13
CA ILE A 175 12.39 -16.65 16.79
C ILE A 175 11.68 -15.54 16.00
N THR A 176 12.41 -14.56 15.48
CA THR A 176 11.80 -13.36 14.89
C THR A 176 11.35 -13.55 13.44
N THR A 177 12.01 -14.43 12.68
CA THR A 177 11.61 -14.68 11.29
C THR A 177 10.18 -15.22 11.15
N PRO A 178 9.77 -16.29 11.88
CA PRO A 178 8.39 -16.77 11.81
C PRO A 178 7.39 -15.77 12.39
N LEU A 179 7.76 -15.00 13.41
CA LEU A 179 6.90 -13.96 13.99
C LEU A 179 6.60 -12.85 12.95
N LEU A 180 7.62 -12.39 12.23
CA LEU A 180 7.47 -11.41 11.15
C LEU A 180 6.65 -11.94 9.98
N TRP A 181 6.88 -13.20 9.60
CA TRP A 181 6.10 -13.84 8.55
C TRP A 181 4.62 -13.93 8.95
N TRP A 182 4.33 -14.34 10.18
CA TRP A 182 2.98 -14.39 10.74
C TRP A 182 2.33 -13.01 10.77
N PHE A 183 3.04 -11.97 11.25
CA PHE A 183 2.57 -10.57 11.27
C PHE A 183 2.24 -10.06 9.87
N THR A 184 3.11 -10.33 8.89
CA THR A 184 2.88 -9.92 7.50
C THR A 184 1.63 -10.57 6.93
N HIS A 185 1.41 -11.86 7.19
CA HIS A 185 0.22 -12.56 6.70
C HIS A 185 -1.07 -12.13 7.40
N THR A 186 -0.99 -11.86 8.68
CA THR A 186 -2.17 -11.57 9.51
C THR A 186 -2.63 -10.11 9.41
N ILE A 187 -1.70 -9.16 9.24
CA ILE A 187 -2.03 -7.73 9.26
C ILE A 187 -1.80 -7.07 7.90
N VAL A 188 -0.61 -7.23 7.32
CA VAL A 188 -0.26 -6.48 6.10
C VAL A 188 -1.06 -6.95 4.88
N LYS A 189 -1.24 -8.25 4.72
CA LYS A 189 -1.96 -8.81 3.57
C LYS A 189 -3.44 -8.40 3.52
N PRO A 190 -4.23 -8.48 4.60
CA PRO A 190 -5.61 -7.96 4.59
C PRO A 190 -5.72 -6.47 4.29
N ILE A 191 -4.81 -5.64 4.83
CA ILE A 191 -4.79 -4.20 4.53
C ILE A 191 -4.52 -3.94 3.04
N THR A 192 -3.58 -4.66 2.43
CA THR A 192 -3.31 -4.52 0.99
C THR A 192 -4.47 -5.01 0.13
N ASN A 193 -5.19 -6.04 0.57
CA ASN A 193 -6.39 -6.49 -0.11
C ASN A 193 -7.52 -5.46 0.01
N LEU A 194 -7.71 -4.86 1.18
CA LEU A 194 -8.67 -3.76 1.38
C LEU A 194 -8.35 -2.56 0.47
N GLN A 195 -7.08 -2.18 0.35
CA GLN A 195 -6.65 -1.13 -0.58
C GLN A 195 -6.99 -1.47 -2.04
N LYS A 196 -6.74 -2.72 -2.47
CA LYS A 196 -7.09 -3.17 -3.82
C LYS A 196 -8.60 -3.14 -4.05
N ALA A 197 -9.39 -3.60 -3.07
CA ALA A 197 -10.84 -3.57 -3.15
C ALA A 197 -11.36 -2.13 -3.21
N ALA A 198 -10.81 -1.21 -2.42
CA ALA A 198 -11.16 0.21 -2.48
C ALA A 198 -10.85 0.83 -3.84
N ASN A 199 -9.69 0.52 -4.42
CA ASN A 199 -9.35 0.96 -5.77
C ASN A 199 -10.29 0.34 -6.83
N SER A 200 -10.71 -0.91 -6.64
CA SER A 200 -11.68 -1.58 -7.53
C SER A 200 -13.04 -0.89 -7.48
N VAL A 201 -13.53 -0.53 -6.27
CA VAL A 201 -14.77 0.24 -6.09
C VAL A 201 -14.67 1.63 -6.72
N ALA A 202 -13.52 2.30 -6.59
CA ALA A 202 -13.28 3.60 -7.23
C ALA A 202 -13.32 3.52 -8.78
N LEU A 203 -13.00 2.35 -9.34
CA LEU A 203 -13.11 2.07 -10.79
C LEU A 203 -14.50 1.54 -11.20
N GLY A 204 -15.50 1.57 -10.30
CA GLY A 204 -16.86 1.14 -10.58
C GLY A 204 -17.13 -0.36 -10.43
N ASN A 205 -16.21 -1.13 -9.89
CA ASN A 205 -16.42 -2.56 -9.63
C ASN A 205 -16.80 -2.79 -8.16
N PHE A 206 -18.09 -2.97 -7.91
CA PHE A 206 -18.69 -3.08 -6.57
C PHE A 206 -18.80 -4.52 -6.07
N LYS A 207 -18.01 -5.47 -6.62
CA LYS A 207 -18.06 -6.87 -6.21
C LYS A 207 -17.67 -7.02 -4.75
N VAL A 208 -18.46 -7.82 -4.03
CA VAL A 208 -18.19 -8.19 -2.63
C VAL A 208 -16.96 -9.09 -2.58
N ASP A 209 -15.99 -8.71 -1.76
CA ASP A 209 -14.82 -9.54 -1.49
C ASP A 209 -15.02 -10.28 -0.15
N ASN A 210 -15.30 -11.58 -0.26
CA ASN A 210 -15.50 -12.46 0.91
C ASN A 210 -14.21 -12.68 1.70
N GLU A 211 -13.04 -12.53 1.10
CA GLU A 211 -11.77 -12.67 1.81
C GLU A 211 -11.58 -11.56 2.84
N LEU A 212 -12.03 -10.34 2.54
CA LEU A 212 -11.96 -9.19 3.45
C LEU A 212 -12.81 -9.39 4.72
N ALA A 213 -13.93 -10.10 4.60
CA ALA A 213 -14.86 -10.32 5.71
C ALA A 213 -14.47 -11.50 6.60
N ASN A 214 -13.67 -12.47 6.11
CA ASN A 214 -13.42 -13.76 6.76
C ASN A 214 -11.99 -13.95 7.24
N HIS A 215 -11.01 -13.16 6.75
CA HIS A 215 -9.59 -13.34 7.06
C HIS A 215 -9.00 -12.14 7.81
N GLY A 216 -8.16 -12.42 8.80
CA GLY A 216 -7.45 -11.43 9.61
C GLY A 216 -7.98 -11.28 11.04
N PRO A 217 -7.43 -10.34 11.83
CA PRO A 217 -7.91 -9.98 13.15
C PRO A 217 -9.36 -9.49 13.12
N THR A 218 -10.04 -9.58 14.27
CA THR A 218 -11.47 -9.26 14.40
C THR A 218 -11.76 -7.84 13.91
N GLU A 219 -10.94 -6.87 14.26
CA GLU A 219 -11.08 -5.47 13.88
C GLU A 219 -10.98 -5.27 12.36
N LEU A 220 -10.04 -5.96 11.71
CA LEU A 220 -9.91 -5.89 10.24
C LEU A 220 -11.06 -6.60 9.51
N ARG A 221 -11.59 -7.68 10.07
CA ARG A 221 -12.80 -8.34 9.53
C ARG A 221 -14.04 -7.44 9.62
N GLU A 222 -14.20 -6.73 10.73
CA GLU A 222 -15.30 -5.76 10.91
C GLU A 222 -15.20 -4.60 9.90
N VAL A 223 -13.97 -4.09 9.68
CA VAL A 223 -13.72 -3.09 8.62
C VAL A 223 -14.06 -3.67 7.23
N GLY A 224 -13.62 -4.90 6.94
CA GLY A 224 -13.93 -5.57 5.68
C GLY A 224 -15.44 -5.78 5.47
N GLN A 225 -16.17 -6.18 6.51
CA GLN A 225 -17.64 -6.31 6.47
C GLN A 225 -18.32 -4.95 6.24
N SER A 226 -17.86 -3.90 6.92
CA SER A 226 -18.39 -2.55 6.76
C SER A 226 -18.12 -2.02 5.36
N PHE A 227 -16.93 -2.29 4.82
CA PHE A 227 -16.58 -1.96 3.43
C PHE A 227 -17.49 -2.69 2.43
N ASN A 228 -17.71 -3.99 2.61
CA ASN A 228 -18.62 -4.76 1.75
C ASN A 228 -20.06 -4.23 1.81
N LYS A 229 -20.57 -3.86 3.00
CA LYS A 229 -21.89 -3.23 3.15
C LYS A 229 -21.96 -1.90 2.41
N MET A 230 -20.91 -1.08 2.50
CA MET A 230 -20.83 0.18 1.76
C MET A 230 -20.82 -0.06 0.25
N SER A 231 -20.03 -1.03 -0.24
CA SER A 231 -19.98 -1.39 -1.66
C SER A 231 -21.35 -1.81 -2.19
N ILE A 232 -22.06 -2.69 -1.46
CA ILE A 232 -23.43 -3.10 -1.80
C ILE A 232 -24.40 -1.93 -1.79
N ALA A 233 -24.31 -1.03 -0.80
CA ALA A 233 -25.17 0.14 -0.71
C ALA A 233 -24.98 1.09 -1.90
N ILE A 234 -23.75 1.31 -2.34
CA ILE A 234 -23.43 2.12 -3.50
C ILE A 234 -23.97 1.46 -4.79
N ASP A 235 -23.76 0.17 -4.96
CA ASP A 235 -24.27 -0.60 -6.10
C ASP A 235 -25.80 -0.52 -6.19
N ASN A 236 -26.49 -0.69 -5.06
CA ASN A 236 -27.94 -0.55 -4.97
C ASN A 236 -28.42 0.88 -5.29
N LEU A 237 -27.71 1.91 -4.83
CA LEU A 237 -28.03 3.30 -5.15
C LEU A 237 -27.94 3.57 -6.65
N ILE A 238 -26.86 3.11 -7.28
CA ILE A 238 -26.65 3.25 -8.73
C ILE A 238 -27.74 2.50 -9.50
N SER A 239 -28.01 1.25 -9.11
CA SER A 239 -29.04 0.42 -9.73
C SER A 239 -30.45 1.03 -9.59
N ASN A 240 -30.79 1.55 -8.41
CA ASN A 240 -32.08 2.23 -8.17
C ASN A 240 -32.19 3.52 -8.99
N GLN A 241 -31.13 4.32 -9.07
CA GLN A 241 -31.11 5.52 -9.91
C GLN A 241 -31.37 5.17 -11.38
N HIS A 242 -30.73 4.10 -11.88
CA HIS A 242 -30.96 3.61 -13.24
C HIS A 242 -32.40 3.15 -13.48
N ASN A 243 -32.93 2.33 -12.58
CA ASN A 243 -34.30 1.83 -12.68
C ASN A 243 -35.30 2.97 -12.68
N LEU A 244 -35.08 4.00 -11.85
CA LEU A 244 -35.93 5.19 -11.78
C LEU A 244 -35.87 5.98 -13.09
N LEU A 245 -34.67 6.21 -13.64
CA LEU A 245 -34.54 6.93 -14.93
C LEU A 245 -35.14 6.13 -16.11
N SER A 246 -34.99 4.81 -16.11
CA SER A 246 -35.62 3.94 -17.11
C SER A 246 -37.14 3.98 -17.02
N SER A 247 -37.72 3.91 -15.82
CA SER A 247 -39.15 3.97 -15.58
C SER A 247 -39.70 5.35 -16.01
N ILE A 248 -39.07 6.44 -15.59
CA ILE A 248 -39.47 7.81 -16.00
C ILE A 248 -39.46 7.93 -17.52
N SER A 249 -38.46 7.40 -18.19
CA SER A 249 -38.37 7.49 -19.64
C SER A 249 -39.48 6.74 -20.33
N HIS A 250 -39.82 5.53 -19.85
CA HIS A 250 -40.97 4.79 -20.36
C HIS A 250 -42.31 5.56 -20.15
N GLU A 251 -42.48 6.11 -18.95
CA GLU A 251 -43.67 6.89 -18.63
C GLU A 251 -43.76 8.20 -19.42
N LEU A 252 -42.64 8.82 -19.82
CA LEU A 252 -42.61 10.00 -20.67
C LEU A 252 -42.80 9.67 -22.16
N LYS A 253 -42.32 8.53 -22.62
CA LYS A 253 -42.42 8.14 -24.03
C LYS A 253 -43.86 7.89 -24.47
N THR A 254 -44.68 7.31 -23.58
CA THR A 254 -46.10 7.04 -23.87
C THR A 254 -46.94 8.32 -24.16
N PRO A 255 -46.96 9.35 -23.31
CA PRO A 255 -47.68 10.60 -23.61
C PRO A 255 -47.09 11.35 -24.81
N LEU A 256 -45.75 11.26 -25.00
CA LEU A 256 -45.11 11.88 -26.16
C LEU A 256 -45.58 11.23 -27.48
N THR A 257 -45.69 9.91 -27.54
CA THR A 257 -46.24 9.18 -28.70
C THR A 257 -47.69 9.57 -28.96
N ARG A 258 -48.50 9.77 -27.90
CA ARG A 258 -49.89 10.26 -28.05
C ARG A 258 -49.92 11.70 -28.58
N LEU A 259 -49.02 12.56 -28.13
CA LEU A 259 -48.90 13.94 -28.67
C LEU A 259 -48.48 13.93 -30.13
N GLN A 260 -47.52 13.08 -30.53
CA GLN A 260 -47.12 12.91 -31.93
C GLN A 260 -48.32 12.49 -32.80
N LEU A 261 -49.08 11.47 -32.36
CA LEU A 261 -50.26 11.03 -33.07
C LEU A 261 -51.33 12.12 -33.19
N SER A 262 -51.62 12.81 -32.08
CA SER A 262 -52.60 13.90 -32.06
C SER A 262 -52.17 15.03 -33.01
N THR A 263 -50.91 15.40 -33.01
CA THR A 263 -50.37 16.45 -33.90
C THR A 263 -50.40 16.02 -35.35
N ALA A 264 -50.12 14.74 -35.66
CA ALA A 264 -50.24 14.19 -37.00
C ALA A 264 -51.72 14.23 -37.50
N LEU A 265 -52.70 13.93 -36.62
CA LEU A 265 -54.10 14.02 -36.95
C LEU A 265 -54.56 15.49 -37.24
N VAL A 266 -54.11 16.44 -36.40
CA VAL A 266 -54.35 17.87 -36.63
C VAL A 266 -53.74 18.30 -37.96
N ARG A 267 -52.53 17.93 -38.26
CA ARG A 267 -51.86 18.21 -39.53
C ARG A 267 -52.66 17.66 -40.74
N HIS A 268 -53.20 16.44 -40.61
CA HIS A 268 -54.00 15.85 -41.64
C HIS A 268 -55.30 16.64 -41.90
N GLN A 269 -55.88 17.23 -40.85
CA GLN A 269 -57.14 18.02 -40.95
C GLN A 269 -56.89 19.44 -41.39
N THR A 270 -55.86 20.10 -40.94
CA THR A 270 -55.60 21.54 -41.12
C THR A 270 -54.50 21.83 -42.15
N GLY A 271 -53.83 20.82 -42.67
CA GLY A 271 -52.67 21.00 -43.54
C GLY A 271 -51.40 21.41 -42.77
N ASP A 272 -50.37 21.76 -43.53
CA ASP A 272 -49.04 22.11 -43.03
C ASP A 272 -48.99 23.56 -42.52
N ILE A 273 -49.59 23.81 -41.36
CA ILE A 273 -49.56 25.13 -40.72
C ILE A 273 -48.36 25.27 -39.78
N GLU A 274 -47.77 26.48 -39.69
CA GLU A 274 -46.60 26.78 -38.91
C GLU A 274 -46.69 26.39 -37.40
N PRO A 275 -47.82 26.57 -36.69
CA PRO A 275 -47.95 26.13 -35.31
C PRO A 275 -47.80 24.61 -35.15
N VAL A 276 -48.35 23.80 -36.07
CA VAL A 276 -48.28 22.34 -36.05
C VAL A 276 -46.86 21.88 -36.27
N LYS A 277 -46.13 22.40 -37.24
CA LYS A 277 -44.72 22.14 -37.47
C LYS A 277 -43.87 22.45 -36.24
N ARG A 278 -44.17 23.53 -35.55
CA ARG A 278 -43.48 23.94 -34.34
C ARG A 278 -43.70 22.94 -33.19
N ILE A 279 -44.93 22.47 -33.01
CA ILE A 279 -45.27 21.46 -32.01
C ILE A 279 -44.54 20.13 -32.32
N GLU A 280 -44.61 19.67 -33.58
CA GLU A 280 -43.89 18.45 -34.00
C GLU A 280 -42.40 18.54 -33.72
N LYS A 281 -41.76 19.68 -34.00
CA LYS A 281 -40.34 19.90 -33.71
C LYS A 281 -40.01 19.85 -32.21
N GLU A 282 -40.87 20.42 -31.35
CA GLU A 282 -40.64 20.33 -29.90
C GLU A 282 -40.87 18.91 -29.36
N ILE A 283 -41.85 18.19 -29.89
CA ILE A 283 -42.08 16.77 -29.53
C ILE A 283 -40.85 15.91 -29.91
N GLN A 284 -40.33 16.07 -31.14
CA GLN A 284 -39.13 15.36 -31.59
C GLN A 284 -37.90 15.70 -30.71
N ARG A 285 -37.81 16.96 -30.29
CA ARG A 285 -36.73 17.40 -29.37
C ARG A 285 -36.86 16.76 -28.01
N MET A 286 -38.07 16.62 -27.44
CA MET A 286 -38.29 15.91 -26.18
C MET A 286 -37.95 14.43 -26.28
N ASP A 287 -38.37 13.74 -27.38
CA ASP A 287 -38.09 12.34 -27.61
C ASP A 287 -36.56 12.08 -27.66
N LYS A 288 -35.85 12.94 -28.40
CA LYS A 288 -34.40 12.90 -28.44
C LYS A 288 -33.77 13.10 -27.06
N MET A 289 -34.24 14.08 -26.29
CA MET A 289 -33.73 14.38 -24.93
C MET A 289 -33.91 13.17 -23.98
N ILE A 290 -35.09 12.55 -24.02
CA ILE A 290 -35.39 11.35 -23.21
C ILE A 290 -34.47 10.19 -23.62
N SER A 291 -34.26 9.97 -24.91
CA SER A 291 -33.40 8.92 -25.45
C SER A 291 -31.92 9.12 -25.06
N GLU A 292 -31.42 10.36 -25.13
CA GLU A 292 -30.05 10.71 -24.70
C GLU A 292 -29.87 10.58 -23.18
N LEU A 293 -30.86 10.92 -22.36
CA LEU A 293 -30.86 10.73 -20.92
C LEU A 293 -30.78 9.24 -20.54
N LEU A 294 -31.56 8.40 -21.23
CA LEU A 294 -31.51 6.96 -21.07
C LEU A 294 -30.14 6.38 -21.43
N LEU A 295 -29.52 6.89 -22.51
CA LEU A 295 -28.21 6.45 -22.92
C LEU A 295 -27.16 6.73 -21.83
N ILE A 296 -27.15 7.96 -21.29
CA ILE A 296 -26.25 8.33 -20.18
C ILE A 296 -26.47 7.43 -18.96
N SER A 297 -27.74 7.18 -18.60
CA SER A 297 -28.09 6.32 -17.48
C SER A 297 -27.61 4.87 -17.67
N ARG A 298 -27.75 4.32 -18.87
CA ARG A 298 -27.30 2.97 -19.18
C ARG A 298 -25.79 2.83 -19.17
N GLN A 299 -25.05 3.82 -19.63
CA GLN A 299 -23.59 3.81 -19.66
C GLN A 299 -22.98 3.65 -18.26
N GLN A 300 -23.56 4.25 -17.23
CA GLN A 300 -23.09 4.14 -15.85
C GLN A 300 -23.15 2.71 -15.25
N MET A 301 -23.98 1.83 -15.81
CA MET A 301 -24.18 0.45 -15.32
C MET A 301 -23.47 -0.62 -16.14
N HIS A 302 -23.17 -0.38 -17.41
CA HIS A 302 -22.78 -1.41 -18.36
C HIS A 302 -21.30 -1.38 -18.75
N SER A 303 -20.42 -0.87 -17.89
CA SER A 303 -18.97 -0.83 -18.13
C SER A 303 -18.32 -2.19 -18.41
N GLN A 304 -19.06 -3.29 -18.32
CA GLN A 304 -18.56 -4.65 -18.60
C GLN A 304 -19.31 -5.40 -19.73
N MET A 305 -20.35 -4.84 -20.31
CA MET A 305 -21.06 -5.52 -21.40
C MET A 305 -20.49 -5.10 -22.76
N GLU A 306 -19.99 -6.09 -23.51
CA GLU A 306 -19.61 -6.01 -24.92
C GLU A 306 -18.34 -5.18 -25.23
N HIS A 307 -17.32 -5.23 -24.42
CA HIS A 307 -16.00 -4.81 -24.86
C HIS A 307 -15.39 -5.89 -25.76
N ASN A 308 -15.15 -5.53 -27.01
CA ASN A 308 -14.51 -6.40 -28.01
C ASN A 308 -13.24 -5.74 -28.52
N LEU A 309 -12.37 -6.56 -29.08
CA LEU A 309 -11.19 -6.08 -29.78
C LEU A 309 -11.56 -5.82 -31.25
N PHE A 310 -11.36 -4.62 -31.72
CA PHE A 310 -11.67 -4.23 -33.09
C PHE A 310 -10.61 -3.28 -33.66
N PRO A 311 -10.41 -3.26 -35.01
CA PRO A 311 -9.49 -2.33 -35.65
C PRO A 311 -10.03 -0.91 -35.67
N ILE A 312 -9.13 0.07 -35.49
CA ILE A 312 -9.51 1.47 -35.26
C ILE A 312 -10.25 2.13 -36.41
N ASN A 313 -10.05 1.67 -37.69
CA ASN A 313 -10.72 2.23 -38.83
C ASN A 313 -12.26 2.06 -38.79
N GLN A 314 -12.76 1.03 -38.11
CA GLN A 314 -14.21 0.83 -37.92
C GLN A 314 -14.89 1.98 -37.16
N LEU A 315 -14.12 2.76 -36.40
CA LEU A 315 -14.65 3.89 -35.64
C LEU A 315 -15.12 5.05 -36.49
N TRP A 316 -14.54 5.24 -37.67
CA TRP A 316 -14.76 6.44 -38.47
C TRP A 316 -15.18 6.19 -39.91
N ASP A 317 -14.99 4.99 -40.49
CA ASP A 317 -15.21 4.74 -41.89
C ASP A 317 -16.63 5.12 -42.36
N ASP A 318 -17.66 4.78 -41.61
CA ASP A 318 -19.06 5.13 -41.94
C ASP A 318 -19.43 6.52 -41.44
N VAL A 319 -18.93 6.91 -40.26
CA VAL A 319 -19.18 8.25 -39.67
C VAL A 319 -18.68 9.36 -40.59
N ILE A 320 -17.51 9.20 -41.20
CA ILE A 320 -16.97 10.18 -42.13
C ILE A 320 -17.82 10.29 -43.37
N LYS A 321 -18.29 9.17 -43.93
CA LYS A 321 -19.17 9.18 -45.14
C LYS A 321 -20.47 9.97 -44.83
N ASP A 322 -21.06 9.68 -43.70
CA ASP A 322 -22.31 10.38 -43.29
C ASP A 322 -22.02 11.86 -43.00
N ALA A 323 -20.92 12.20 -42.41
CA ALA A 323 -20.50 13.57 -42.14
C ALA A 323 -20.24 14.37 -43.43
N LEU A 324 -19.56 13.77 -44.42
CA LEU A 324 -19.34 14.40 -45.70
C LEU A 324 -20.68 14.65 -46.46
N PHE A 325 -21.59 13.68 -46.44
CA PHE A 325 -22.92 13.82 -47.05
C PHE A 325 -23.73 14.93 -46.37
N GLU A 326 -23.74 15.00 -45.02
CA GLU A 326 -24.43 16.06 -44.29
C GLU A 326 -23.81 17.45 -44.54
N ALA A 327 -22.47 17.53 -44.62
CA ALA A 327 -21.74 18.74 -44.90
C ALA A 327 -22.08 19.29 -46.32
N GLU A 328 -22.10 18.41 -47.32
CA GLU A 328 -22.47 18.77 -48.69
C GLU A 328 -23.87 19.34 -48.77
N GLN A 329 -24.87 18.71 -48.14
CA GLN A 329 -26.25 19.20 -48.09
C GLN A 329 -26.34 20.59 -47.43
N ARG A 330 -25.48 20.86 -46.46
CA ARG A 330 -25.47 22.16 -45.73
C ARG A 330 -24.52 23.19 -46.38
N LYS A 331 -23.82 22.84 -47.46
CA LYS A 331 -22.77 23.64 -48.12
C LYS A 331 -21.64 24.04 -47.18
N ILE A 332 -21.23 23.11 -46.31
CA ILE A 332 -20.10 23.25 -45.37
C ILE A 332 -18.89 22.53 -46.01
N ALA A 333 -17.73 23.17 -46.04
CA ALA A 333 -16.49 22.54 -46.40
C ALA A 333 -16.06 21.59 -45.30
N CYS A 334 -15.90 20.32 -45.60
CA CYS A 334 -15.47 19.29 -44.67
C CYS A 334 -14.16 18.65 -45.17
N ASP A 335 -13.05 19.04 -44.56
CA ASP A 335 -11.74 18.50 -44.87
C ASP A 335 -11.38 17.40 -43.90
N VAL A 336 -10.90 16.25 -44.40
CA VAL A 336 -10.53 15.09 -43.58
C VAL A 336 -9.07 14.74 -43.83
N ASN A 337 -8.28 14.66 -42.79
CA ASN A 337 -6.87 14.24 -42.81
C ASN A 337 -6.66 13.03 -41.90
N ILE A 338 -6.39 11.86 -42.49
CA ILE A 338 -6.08 10.63 -41.77
C ILE A 338 -4.59 10.33 -41.97
N SER A 339 -3.78 10.51 -40.94
CA SER A 339 -2.33 10.32 -40.98
C SER A 339 -1.90 9.05 -40.25
N ILE A 340 -2.59 7.91 -40.57
CA ILE A 340 -2.29 6.62 -39.97
C ILE A 340 -1.94 5.62 -41.05
N LEU A 341 -0.76 5.04 -40.97
CA LEU A 341 -0.34 3.96 -41.87
C LEU A 341 -0.91 2.63 -41.34
N HIS A 342 -1.65 1.92 -42.16
CA HIS A 342 -2.27 0.63 -41.81
C HIS A 342 -3.19 0.68 -40.59
N PRO A 343 -4.27 1.48 -40.59
CA PRO A 343 -5.16 1.63 -39.43
C PRO A 343 -5.82 0.31 -39.00
N GLU A 344 -5.97 -0.64 -39.93
CA GLU A 344 -6.51 -2.00 -39.70
C GLU A 344 -5.60 -2.86 -38.77
N LYS A 345 -4.34 -2.48 -38.56
CA LYS A 345 -3.40 -3.18 -37.70
C LYS A 345 -3.43 -2.66 -36.25
N HIS A 346 -4.02 -1.51 -36.02
CA HIS A 346 -4.14 -0.92 -34.71
C HIS A 346 -5.49 -1.29 -34.10
N MET A 347 -5.47 -1.83 -32.88
CA MET A 347 -6.65 -2.35 -32.21
C MET A 347 -7.01 -1.51 -30.99
N ILE A 348 -8.31 -1.40 -30.72
CA ILE A 348 -8.85 -0.86 -29.47
C ILE A 348 -9.70 -1.95 -28.82
N TYR A 349 -9.63 -2.07 -27.51
CA TYR A 349 -10.50 -2.90 -26.71
C TYR A 349 -11.60 -2.01 -26.11
N GLY A 350 -12.84 -2.20 -26.54
CA GLY A 350 -13.95 -1.36 -26.12
C GLY A 350 -15.28 -1.72 -26.77
N ASN A 351 -16.25 -0.84 -26.60
CA ASN A 351 -17.56 -0.92 -27.27
C ASN A 351 -17.56 -0.05 -28.53
N LEU A 352 -17.52 -0.69 -29.69
CA LEU A 352 -17.47 -0.02 -30.99
C LEU A 352 -18.64 0.95 -31.18
N SER A 353 -19.87 0.55 -30.86
CA SER A 353 -21.07 1.35 -31.07
C SER A 353 -21.06 2.65 -30.24
N LEU A 354 -20.63 2.56 -28.97
CA LEU A 354 -20.54 3.73 -28.08
C LEU A 354 -19.46 4.70 -28.56
N LEU A 355 -18.28 4.19 -28.91
CA LEU A 355 -17.17 5.02 -29.41
C LEU A 355 -17.52 5.69 -30.76
N THR A 356 -18.17 4.96 -31.68
CA THR A 356 -18.68 5.51 -32.93
C THR A 356 -19.68 6.65 -32.66
N SER A 357 -20.63 6.43 -31.75
CA SER A 357 -21.59 7.46 -31.35
C SER A 357 -20.94 8.70 -30.71
N ALA A 358 -19.85 8.52 -29.97
CA ALA A 358 -19.10 9.65 -29.42
C ALA A 358 -18.44 10.49 -30.54
N ILE A 359 -17.86 9.84 -31.54
CA ILE A 359 -17.26 10.51 -32.70
C ILE A 359 -18.34 11.24 -33.52
N GLU A 360 -19.47 10.60 -33.77
CA GLU A 360 -20.62 11.25 -34.42
C GLU A 360 -21.07 12.52 -33.67
N ASN A 361 -21.12 12.47 -32.34
CA ASN A 361 -21.56 13.59 -31.54
C ASN A 361 -20.63 14.81 -31.65
N ILE A 362 -19.30 14.61 -31.67
CA ILE A 362 -18.35 15.72 -31.85
C ILE A 362 -18.42 16.30 -33.28
N ILE A 363 -18.52 15.45 -34.31
CA ILE A 363 -18.65 15.89 -35.70
C ILE A 363 -19.99 16.65 -35.92
N ARG A 364 -21.09 16.08 -35.44
CA ARG A 364 -22.43 16.74 -35.51
C ARG A 364 -22.44 18.05 -34.77
N ASN A 365 -21.72 18.16 -33.66
CA ASN A 365 -21.56 19.41 -32.93
C ASN A 365 -20.80 20.45 -33.78
N ALA A 366 -19.69 20.07 -34.39
CA ALA A 366 -18.93 20.93 -35.30
C ALA A 366 -19.76 21.40 -36.49
N LEU A 367 -20.46 20.47 -37.21
CA LEU A 367 -21.35 20.80 -38.34
C LEU A 367 -22.49 21.72 -37.94
N LYS A 368 -22.94 21.72 -36.68
CA LYS A 368 -24.02 22.55 -36.19
C LYS A 368 -23.59 23.97 -35.87
N TYR A 369 -22.37 24.16 -35.35
CA TYR A 369 -21.92 25.47 -34.86
C TYR A 369 -20.92 26.15 -35.78
N THR A 370 -20.41 25.48 -36.80
CA THR A 370 -19.54 26.04 -37.83
C THR A 370 -20.25 27.14 -38.62
N LYS A 371 -19.47 28.04 -39.19
CA LYS A 371 -19.94 28.99 -40.21
C LYS A 371 -20.03 28.31 -41.56
N ASP A 372 -18.92 27.77 -42.05
CA ASP A 372 -18.84 27.17 -43.38
C ASP A 372 -17.73 26.08 -43.52
N ARG A 373 -16.91 25.85 -42.50
CA ARG A 373 -15.80 24.89 -42.59
C ARG A 373 -15.57 24.10 -41.32
N ILE A 374 -15.36 22.79 -41.47
CA ILE A 374 -14.85 21.91 -40.41
C ILE A 374 -13.61 21.17 -40.91
N PHE A 375 -12.72 20.79 -39.98
CA PHE A 375 -11.51 20.02 -40.26
C PHE A 375 -11.40 18.84 -39.30
N LEU A 376 -11.37 17.62 -39.82
CA LEU A 376 -11.22 16.39 -39.06
C LEU A 376 -9.80 15.87 -39.19
N THR A 377 -9.09 15.68 -38.08
CA THR A 377 -7.74 15.12 -38.03
C THR A 377 -7.76 13.81 -37.25
N ILE A 378 -7.25 12.73 -37.85
CA ILE A 378 -7.11 11.43 -37.21
C ILE A 378 -5.64 11.00 -37.32
N ASN A 379 -4.97 10.85 -36.20
CA ASN A 379 -3.57 10.46 -36.12
C ASN A 379 -3.25 9.60 -34.90
N LEU A 380 -2.03 9.05 -34.87
CA LEU A 380 -1.50 8.40 -33.67
C LEU A 380 -0.57 9.39 -32.96
N GLN A 381 -0.78 9.55 -31.67
CA GLN A 381 0.08 10.35 -30.80
C GLN A 381 0.49 9.55 -29.57
N LYS A 382 1.58 9.99 -28.92
CA LYS A 382 1.99 9.46 -27.62
C LYS A 382 1.34 10.27 -26.52
N ASN A 383 0.83 9.55 -25.50
CA ASN A 383 0.33 10.17 -24.29
C ASN A 383 1.50 10.60 -23.35
N GLU A 384 1.19 11.20 -22.21
CA GLU A 384 2.17 11.62 -21.19
C GLU A 384 3.02 10.44 -20.64
N GLN A 385 2.59 9.20 -20.84
CA GLN A 385 3.26 7.96 -20.41
C GLN A 385 4.05 7.29 -21.54
N ASP A 386 4.26 8.01 -22.67
CA ASP A 386 4.94 7.51 -23.89
C ASP A 386 4.25 6.33 -24.58
N GLU A 387 2.92 6.20 -24.38
CA GLU A 387 2.11 5.14 -25.00
C GLU A 387 1.39 5.66 -26.23
N ASN A 388 1.36 4.84 -27.31
CA ASN A 388 0.64 5.19 -28.51
C ASN A 388 -0.86 5.22 -28.28
N CYS A 389 -1.50 6.33 -28.63
CA CYS A 389 -2.93 6.57 -28.55
C CYS A 389 -3.48 7.02 -29.89
N LEU A 390 -4.72 6.63 -30.18
CA LEU A 390 -5.49 7.19 -31.27
C LEU A 390 -5.98 8.59 -30.86
N GLN A 391 -5.72 9.60 -31.67
CA GLN A 391 -6.26 10.93 -31.50
C GLN A 391 -7.21 11.29 -32.65
N ILE A 392 -8.40 11.74 -32.29
CA ILE A 392 -9.43 12.24 -33.22
C ILE A 392 -9.76 13.67 -32.82
N ARG A 393 -9.48 14.62 -33.68
CA ARG A 393 -9.68 16.05 -33.47
C ARG A 393 -10.65 16.59 -34.52
N VAL A 394 -11.64 17.35 -34.08
CA VAL A 394 -12.58 18.04 -34.95
C VAL A 394 -12.51 19.54 -34.65
N ASP A 395 -12.12 20.29 -35.63
CA ASP A 395 -12.02 21.75 -35.61
C ASP A 395 -13.18 22.36 -36.40
N ASP A 396 -13.81 23.40 -35.88
CA ASP A 396 -14.78 24.24 -36.58
C ASP A 396 -14.31 25.69 -36.68
N ASN A 397 -14.93 26.45 -37.58
CA ASN A 397 -14.74 27.91 -37.72
C ASN A 397 -15.93 28.71 -37.20
N GLY A 398 -16.65 28.20 -36.21
CA GLY A 398 -17.80 28.85 -35.59
C GLY A 398 -17.42 30.08 -34.76
N LEU A 399 -18.23 30.39 -33.77
CA LEU A 399 -18.01 31.53 -32.88
C LEU A 399 -16.91 31.27 -31.81
N GLY A 400 -16.54 29.98 -31.63
CA GLY A 400 -15.67 29.59 -30.53
C GLY A 400 -16.32 29.78 -29.16
N LEU A 401 -15.53 29.51 -28.11
CA LEU A 401 -15.93 29.65 -26.72
C LEU A 401 -14.80 30.31 -25.92
N PRO A 402 -15.08 31.04 -24.84
CA PRO A 402 -14.09 31.47 -23.88
C PRO A 402 -13.42 30.28 -23.21
N PRO A 403 -12.10 30.33 -22.88
CA PRO A 403 -11.40 29.20 -22.23
C PRO A 403 -12.03 28.69 -20.95
N GLU A 404 -12.68 29.56 -20.20
CA GLU A 404 -13.41 29.24 -18.94
C GLU A 404 -14.62 28.33 -19.15
N GLU A 405 -15.06 28.14 -20.40
CA GLU A 405 -16.19 27.32 -20.76
C GLU A 405 -15.78 25.92 -21.27
N PHE A 406 -14.52 25.69 -21.61
CA PHE A 406 -14.05 24.44 -22.22
C PHE A 406 -14.37 23.20 -21.38
N ASP A 407 -14.21 23.27 -20.05
CA ASP A 407 -14.53 22.15 -19.16
C ASP A 407 -16.04 22.05 -18.88
N LYS A 408 -16.77 23.16 -18.98
CA LYS A 408 -18.20 23.21 -18.65
C LYS A 408 -19.05 22.59 -19.72
N ILE A 409 -18.64 22.64 -20.99
CA ILE A 409 -19.44 22.12 -22.13
C ILE A 409 -19.63 20.58 -22.06
N PHE A 410 -18.85 19.88 -21.25
CA PHE A 410 -18.99 18.45 -21.01
C PHE A 410 -19.98 18.13 -19.87
N LYS A 411 -20.45 19.14 -19.13
CA LYS A 411 -21.45 18.95 -18.06
C LYS A 411 -22.85 18.72 -18.65
N PRO A 412 -23.67 17.84 -18.02
CA PRO A 412 -25.03 17.59 -18.48
C PRO A 412 -25.87 18.88 -18.54
N PHE A 413 -26.64 19.04 -19.64
CA PHE A 413 -27.52 20.17 -19.88
C PHE A 413 -26.84 21.54 -19.97
N TYR A 414 -25.51 21.60 -19.93
CA TYR A 414 -24.79 22.88 -20.00
C TYR A 414 -24.84 23.48 -21.42
N ARG A 415 -25.01 24.80 -21.49
CA ARG A 415 -25.10 25.59 -22.74
C ARG A 415 -24.65 27.01 -22.45
N VAL A 416 -23.78 27.56 -23.30
CA VAL A 416 -23.16 28.90 -23.10
C VAL A 416 -24.13 30.06 -23.25
N ASP A 417 -25.21 29.92 -24.09
CA ASP A 417 -26.20 30.95 -24.31
C ASP A 417 -27.62 30.37 -24.46
N GLU A 418 -28.48 30.53 -23.47
CA GLU A 418 -29.89 30.06 -23.52
C GLU A 418 -30.73 30.77 -24.56
N THR A 419 -30.45 32.03 -24.86
CA THR A 419 -31.27 32.88 -25.74
C THR A 419 -30.99 32.68 -27.22
N ARG A 420 -29.72 32.49 -27.61
CA ARG A 420 -29.27 32.28 -29.01
C ARG A 420 -29.47 30.85 -29.50
N THR A 421 -29.42 29.88 -28.61
CA THR A 421 -29.43 28.46 -28.90
C THR A 421 -30.84 27.85 -28.98
N ARG A 422 -31.89 28.60 -28.65
CA ARG A 422 -33.30 28.15 -28.93
C ARG A 422 -33.54 27.90 -30.40
N ALA A 423 -32.92 28.69 -31.29
CA ALA A 423 -33.04 28.52 -32.72
C ALA A 423 -32.31 27.31 -33.30
N THR A 424 -31.20 26.88 -32.68
CA THR A 424 -30.33 25.81 -33.20
C THR A 424 -30.61 24.42 -32.59
N GLY A 425 -31.51 24.31 -31.59
CA GLY A 425 -32.04 23.05 -31.06
C GLY A 425 -31.00 22.04 -30.62
N GLY A 426 -30.56 22.03 -29.39
CA GLY A 426 -29.66 20.99 -28.81
C GLY A 426 -30.07 20.70 -27.38
N THR A 427 -29.85 19.48 -26.93
CA THR A 427 -30.21 18.98 -25.60
C THR A 427 -29.18 19.35 -24.53
N GLY A 428 -27.94 19.65 -24.93
CA GLY A 428 -26.81 19.84 -24.01
C GLY A 428 -26.26 18.52 -23.43
N LEU A 429 -26.65 17.38 -24.00
CA LEU A 429 -26.22 16.06 -23.53
C LEU A 429 -25.16 15.41 -24.44
N GLY A 430 -25.03 15.83 -25.70
CA GLY A 430 -24.18 15.21 -26.69
C GLY A 430 -22.69 15.15 -26.24
N LEU A 431 -22.12 16.28 -25.76
CA LEU A 431 -20.72 16.27 -25.28
C LEU A 431 -20.54 15.57 -23.93
N THR A 432 -21.58 15.52 -23.10
CA THR A 432 -21.60 14.70 -21.89
C THR A 432 -21.50 13.20 -22.21
N ILE A 433 -22.21 12.76 -23.25
CA ILE A 433 -22.11 11.38 -23.77
C ILE A 433 -20.67 11.10 -24.21
N VAL A 434 -20.06 12.02 -24.98
CA VAL A 434 -18.65 11.89 -25.41
C VAL A 434 -17.72 11.74 -24.20
N TYR A 435 -17.86 12.60 -23.21
CA TYR A 435 -17.05 12.59 -22.01
C TYR A 435 -17.15 11.25 -21.27
N ASN A 436 -18.36 10.76 -21.04
CA ASN A 436 -18.59 9.50 -20.34
C ASN A 436 -18.03 8.30 -21.12
N VAL A 437 -18.33 8.21 -22.42
CA VAL A 437 -17.85 7.11 -23.28
C VAL A 437 -16.32 7.07 -23.33
N VAL A 438 -15.69 8.21 -23.55
CA VAL A 438 -14.22 8.28 -23.63
C VAL A 438 -13.55 7.92 -22.32
N ASN A 439 -14.06 8.39 -21.19
CA ASN A 439 -13.55 8.04 -19.86
C ASN A 439 -13.74 6.54 -19.54
N GLU A 440 -14.88 5.94 -19.91
CA GLU A 440 -15.13 4.51 -19.75
C GLU A 440 -14.10 3.66 -20.50
N HIS A 441 -13.62 4.16 -21.64
CA HIS A 441 -12.57 3.53 -22.44
C HIS A 441 -11.15 3.98 -22.06
N HIS A 442 -10.96 4.55 -20.86
CA HIS A 442 -9.68 5.03 -20.36
C HIS A 442 -8.99 6.07 -21.26
N GLY A 443 -9.78 6.77 -22.06
CA GLY A 443 -9.33 7.86 -22.91
C GLY A 443 -9.36 9.22 -22.22
N LYS A 444 -9.01 10.27 -22.97
CA LYS A 444 -9.15 11.69 -22.57
C LYS A 444 -9.94 12.44 -23.63
N VAL A 445 -10.77 13.39 -23.21
CA VAL A 445 -11.45 14.33 -24.11
C VAL A 445 -11.28 15.74 -23.56
N TRP A 446 -11.01 16.70 -24.45
CA TRP A 446 -10.89 18.11 -24.09
C TRP A 446 -11.34 19.01 -25.23
N ALA A 447 -11.57 20.27 -24.93
CA ALA A 447 -11.89 21.31 -25.87
C ALA A 447 -10.84 22.45 -25.80
N GLU A 448 -10.61 23.08 -26.92
CA GLU A 448 -9.66 24.21 -27.03
C GLU A 448 -10.09 25.14 -28.18
N SER A 449 -9.43 26.28 -28.30
CA SER A 449 -9.65 27.16 -29.43
C SER A 449 -9.15 26.50 -30.74
N SER A 450 -10.00 26.50 -31.78
CA SER A 450 -9.62 25.99 -33.08
C SER A 450 -8.71 26.97 -33.83
N ASN A 451 -7.75 26.47 -34.58
CA ASN A 451 -6.94 27.24 -35.51
C ASN A 451 -7.78 27.85 -36.66
N LEU A 452 -8.99 27.37 -36.86
CA LEU A 452 -9.95 27.93 -37.80
C LEU A 452 -10.74 29.12 -37.22
N GLY A 453 -10.59 29.44 -35.94
CA GLY A 453 -11.23 30.55 -35.22
C GLY A 453 -12.46 30.14 -34.44
N GLY A 454 -12.87 28.88 -34.42
CA GLY A 454 -13.99 28.32 -33.66
C GLY A 454 -13.54 27.45 -32.49
N LEU A 455 -14.23 26.32 -32.30
CA LEU A 455 -13.93 25.31 -31.25
C LEU A 455 -13.24 24.10 -31.86
N ALA A 456 -12.28 23.53 -31.14
CA ALA A 456 -11.71 22.24 -31.39
C ALA A 456 -12.05 21.28 -30.26
N VAL A 457 -12.58 20.08 -30.57
CA VAL A 457 -12.81 19.02 -29.62
C VAL A 457 -11.93 17.82 -30.00
N THR A 458 -11.14 17.35 -29.05
CA THR A 458 -10.18 16.26 -29.26
C THR A 458 -10.54 15.08 -28.35
N ILE A 459 -10.60 13.89 -28.94
CA ILE A 459 -10.72 12.59 -28.26
C ILE A 459 -9.37 11.87 -28.38
N GLN A 460 -8.88 11.32 -27.29
CA GLN A 460 -7.69 10.45 -27.25
C GLN A 460 -8.05 9.11 -26.62
N LEU A 461 -7.76 8.01 -27.33
CA LEU A 461 -8.08 6.64 -26.89
C LEU A 461 -6.80 5.79 -26.86
N PRO A 462 -6.58 4.99 -25.81
CA PRO A 462 -5.44 4.09 -25.73
C PRO A 462 -5.58 2.95 -26.75
N LEU A 463 -4.48 2.60 -27.41
CA LEU A 463 -4.43 1.43 -28.28
C LEU A 463 -4.23 0.15 -27.45
N TRP A 464 -4.80 -0.95 -27.91
CA TRP A 464 -4.57 -2.27 -27.33
C TRP A 464 -3.11 -2.70 -27.55
N LYS A 465 -2.42 -3.08 -26.47
CA LYS A 465 -1.09 -3.68 -26.49
C LYS A 465 -1.22 -5.19 -26.38
N GLN A 466 -0.71 -5.92 -27.37
CA GLN A 466 -0.43 -7.33 -27.16
C GLN A 466 0.66 -7.45 -26.11
N SER A 467 0.33 -8.00 -24.93
CA SER A 467 1.27 -8.26 -23.83
C SER A 467 2.19 -9.44 -24.14
#